data_c978c76ae26328850b19039e498be6b8
#
_entry.id   c978c76ae26328850b19039e498be6b8
#
_cell.length_a   1.000
_cell.length_b   1.000
_cell.length_c   1.000
_cell.angle_alpha   90.00
_cell.angle_beta   90.00
_cell.angle_gamma   90.00
#
_symmetry.space_group_name_H-M   'P 1'
#
loop_
_entity.id
_entity.type
_entity.pdbx_description
1 polymer ?
#
loop_
_entity_poly.entity_id
_entity_poly.type
_entity_poly.pdbx_seq_one_letter_code
_entity_poly.pdbx_strand_id
1 'polypeptide(L)'
;GKGTLSFFNGDNFTGDFMDGVRHGKGTFTKLNGVKYIGDWIDDVWHGTGVLTWPEGVSQILVEYSGDFKNGSLDGVGTLKFVNGAIYVGDFKENKRNGIGVNVSENGEIEAGIFENEVLTHSGENRPRCPSEGIWDNCIGVAVYNSGDKYSGYFKTDSRHGLGIYTWQNGMQYLGNWKFHKRSGKGTQTYV
;
A
#
# COMPACT_ATOMS: atom_id res chain seq x y z
N GLY A 1 -25.83 5.72 13.86
CA GLY A 1 -25.51 5.11 15.17
C GLY A 1 -24.53 3.95 15.06
N LYS A 2 -24.06 3.38 16.17
CA LYS A 2 -23.19 2.19 16.17
C LYS A 2 -24.00 0.92 16.36
N GLY A 3 -23.57 -0.18 15.73
CA GLY A 3 -24.28 -1.46 15.79
C GLY A 3 -23.41 -2.64 15.36
N THR A 4 -23.99 -3.83 15.56
CA THR A 4 -23.44 -5.10 15.06
C THR A 4 -24.50 -5.79 14.22
N LEU A 5 -24.11 -6.30 13.04
CA LEU A 5 -24.96 -7.05 12.14
C LEU A 5 -24.31 -8.42 11.88
N SER A 6 -25.02 -9.51 12.21
CA SER A 6 -24.62 -10.87 11.90
C SER A 6 -25.43 -11.38 10.72
N PHE A 7 -24.75 -11.90 9.71
CA PHE A 7 -25.37 -12.43 8.50
C PHE A 7 -25.59 -13.95 8.63
N PHE A 8 -26.60 -14.47 7.96
CA PHE A 8 -26.91 -15.92 7.98
C PHE A 8 -25.78 -16.81 7.46
N ASN A 9 -24.89 -16.26 6.61
CA ASN A 9 -23.71 -16.96 6.10
C ASN A 9 -22.53 -16.99 7.09
N GLY A 10 -22.71 -16.43 8.30
CA GLY A 10 -21.69 -16.36 9.34
C GLY A 10 -20.77 -15.14 9.28
N ASP A 11 -20.95 -14.27 8.31
CA ASP A 11 -20.22 -13.00 8.25
C ASP A 11 -20.73 -12.03 9.36
N ASN A 12 -19.89 -11.12 9.81
CA ASN A 12 -20.25 -10.14 10.83
C ASN A 12 -19.74 -8.74 10.45
N PHE A 13 -20.54 -7.74 10.80
CA PHE A 13 -20.15 -6.34 10.72
C PHE A 13 -20.35 -5.69 12.09
N THR A 14 -19.39 -4.87 12.51
CA THR A 14 -19.52 -3.99 13.67
C THR A 14 -19.01 -2.61 13.29
N GLY A 15 -19.81 -1.58 13.48
CA GLY A 15 -19.43 -0.23 13.06
C GLY A 15 -20.56 0.76 13.10
N ASP A 16 -20.41 1.81 12.32
CA ASP A 16 -21.37 2.88 12.20
C ASP A 16 -22.45 2.55 11.17
N PHE A 17 -23.68 2.98 11.47
CA PHE A 17 -24.86 2.88 10.59
C PHE A 17 -25.50 4.25 10.41
N MET A 18 -25.97 4.53 9.22
CA MET A 18 -26.81 5.66 8.85
C MET A 18 -27.98 5.17 8.01
N ASP A 19 -29.20 5.51 8.40
CA ASP A 19 -30.44 5.13 7.68
C ASP A 19 -30.57 3.62 7.37
N GLY A 20 -30.07 2.77 8.31
CA GLY A 20 -30.14 1.32 8.20
C GLY A 20 -29.02 0.65 7.40
N VAL A 21 -28.14 1.42 6.75
CA VAL A 21 -27.00 0.90 5.99
C VAL A 21 -25.68 1.13 6.72
N ARG A 22 -24.66 0.32 6.43
CA ARG A 22 -23.30 0.49 6.98
C ARG A 22 -22.71 1.78 6.42
N HIS A 23 -22.25 2.64 7.31
CA HIS A 23 -21.71 3.94 6.96
C HIS A 23 -20.63 4.36 7.97
N GLY A 24 -19.74 5.32 7.64
CA GLY A 24 -18.68 5.75 8.55
C GLY A 24 -17.60 4.69 8.75
N LYS A 25 -17.19 4.42 9.99
CA LYS A 25 -16.14 3.44 10.30
C LYS A 25 -16.72 2.09 10.69
N GLY A 26 -16.11 1.00 10.20
CA GLY A 26 -16.59 -0.33 10.54
C GLY A 26 -15.59 -1.45 10.27
N THR A 27 -15.84 -2.57 10.95
CA THR A 27 -15.13 -3.83 10.78
C THR A 27 -16.07 -4.86 10.21
N PHE A 28 -15.72 -5.45 9.08
CA PHE A 28 -16.42 -6.58 8.48
C PHE A 28 -15.52 -7.80 8.50
N THR A 29 -16.03 -8.91 9.00
CA THR A 29 -15.29 -10.18 9.08
C THR A 29 -16.12 -11.27 8.42
N LYS A 30 -15.58 -11.91 7.40
CA LYS A 30 -16.17 -13.08 6.76
C LYS A 30 -16.00 -14.32 7.62
N LEU A 31 -16.86 -15.32 7.46
CA LEU A 31 -16.77 -16.61 8.14
C LEU A 31 -15.38 -17.28 7.97
N ASN A 32 -14.75 -17.13 6.81
CA ASN A 32 -13.40 -17.65 6.54
C ASN A 32 -12.28 -16.77 7.13
N GLY A 33 -12.60 -15.74 7.92
CA GLY A 33 -11.66 -14.89 8.60
C GLY A 33 -11.11 -13.71 7.78
N VAL A 34 -11.45 -13.58 6.50
CA VAL A 34 -11.12 -12.36 5.73
C VAL A 34 -11.75 -11.15 6.42
N LYS A 35 -10.95 -10.10 6.64
CA LYS A 35 -11.38 -8.96 7.46
C LYS A 35 -11.08 -7.64 6.77
N TYR A 36 -12.07 -6.76 6.74
CA TYR A 36 -11.94 -5.37 6.34
C TYR A 36 -12.16 -4.45 7.54
N ILE A 37 -11.29 -3.50 7.73
CA ILE A 37 -11.41 -2.43 8.73
C ILE A 37 -11.22 -1.10 7.99
N GLY A 38 -12.22 -0.24 7.97
CA GLY A 38 -12.10 1.01 7.23
C GLY A 38 -13.38 1.81 7.14
N ASP A 39 -13.39 2.69 6.14
CA ASP A 39 -14.51 3.55 5.82
C ASP A 39 -15.58 2.85 5.00
N TRP A 40 -16.82 3.20 5.25
CA TRP A 40 -18.02 2.69 4.60
C TRP A 40 -18.92 3.83 4.14
N ILE A 41 -19.45 3.71 2.93
CA ILE A 41 -20.53 4.56 2.41
C ILE A 41 -21.58 3.63 1.79
N ASP A 42 -22.82 3.70 2.29
CA ASP A 42 -24.00 3.01 1.76
C ASP A 42 -23.71 1.51 1.49
N ASP A 43 -23.29 0.78 2.55
CA ASP A 43 -22.97 -0.64 2.53
C ASP A 43 -21.71 -1.02 1.73
N VAL A 44 -20.93 -0.06 1.21
CA VAL A 44 -19.78 -0.29 0.33
C VAL A 44 -18.49 0.21 0.97
N TRP A 45 -17.38 -0.53 0.81
CA TRP A 45 -16.04 -0.08 1.20
C TRP A 45 -15.67 1.21 0.46
N HIS A 46 -15.20 2.19 1.19
CA HIS A 46 -14.85 3.50 0.63
C HIS A 46 -13.72 4.13 1.45
N GLY A 47 -13.18 5.28 0.99
CA GLY A 47 -12.15 6.02 1.74
C GLY A 47 -10.91 5.19 2.01
N THR A 48 -10.49 5.12 3.28
CA THR A 48 -9.28 4.37 3.66
C THR A 48 -9.61 3.12 4.46
N GLY A 49 -8.84 2.05 4.25
CA GLY A 49 -9.07 0.80 4.99
C GLY A 49 -7.91 -0.18 4.90
N VAL A 50 -8.06 -1.25 5.68
CA VAL A 50 -7.17 -2.41 5.69
C VAL A 50 -7.99 -3.66 5.43
N LEU A 51 -7.59 -4.44 4.44
CA LEU A 51 -8.17 -5.73 4.08
C LEU A 51 -7.12 -6.82 4.33
N THR A 52 -7.43 -7.79 5.17
CA THR A 52 -6.53 -8.88 5.53
C THR A 52 -7.09 -10.24 5.14
N TRP A 53 -6.21 -11.12 4.71
CA TRP A 53 -6.50 -12.53 4.42
C TRP A 53 -5.74 -13.40 5.41
N PRO A 54 -6.42 -14.25 6.21
CA PRO A 54 -5.75 -15.21 7.08
C PRO A 54 -4.90 -16.19 6.30
N GLU A 55 -3.92 -16.77 6.97
CA GLU A 55 -3.10 -17.85 6.42
C GLU A 55 -3.96 -18.98 5.88
N GLY A 56 -3.63 -19.46 4.68
CA GLY A 56 -4.36 -20.53 3.98
C GLY A 56 -5.64 -20.11 3.27
N VAL A 57 -6.17 -18.91 3.52
CA VAL A 57 -7.38 -18.40 2.82
C VAL A 57 -7.03 -17.80 1.46
N SER A 58 -5.91 -17.09 1.39
CA SER A 58 -5.31 -16.64 0.12
C SER A 58 -3.95 -17.32 -0.05
N GLN A 59 -3.66 -17.77 -1.26
CA GLN A 59 -2.35 -18.31 -1.62
C GLN A 59 -1.36 -17.21 -2.06
N ILE A 60 -1.84 -15.99 -2.21
CA ILE A 60 -1.08 -14.89 -2.81
C ILE A 60 -0.99 -13.68 -1.88
N LEU A 61 -2.10 -13.30 -1.23
CA LEU A 61 -2.23 -12.03 -0.52
C LEU A 61 -2.34 -12.22 0.99
N VAL A 62 -1.67 -11.34 1.74
CA VAL A 62 -1.77 -11.24 3.21
C VAL A 62 -2.58 -10.03 3.61
N GLU A 63 -2.27 -8.86 3.04
CA GLU A 63 -2.85 -7.59 3.44
C GLU A 63 -2.85 -6.58 2.30
N TYR A 64 -3.91 -5.79 2.23
CA TYR A 64 -3.92 -4.51 1.55
C TYR A 64 -4.25 -3.40 2.55
N SER A 65 -3.51 -2.31 2.51
CA SER A 65 -3.81 -1.10 3.26
C SER A 65 -3.73 0.12 2.33
N GLY A 66 -4.80 0.91 2.27
CA GLY A 66 -4.85 2.04 1.33
C GLY A 66 -6.25 2.55 1.04
N ASP A 67 -6.38 3.16 -0.13
CA ASP A 67 -7.60 3.79 -0.59
C ASP A 67 -8.57 2.77 -1.22
N PHE A 68 -9.86 2.94 -0.92
CA PHE A 68 -10.97 2.19 -1.50
C PHE A 68 -11.98 3.14 -2.13
N LYS A 69 -12.56 2.75 -3.23
CA LYS A 69 -13.65 3.44 -3.89
C LYS A 69 -14.64 2.45 -4.47
N ASN A 70 -15.91 2.57 -4.06
CA ASN A 70 -17.00 1.69 -4.52
C ASN A 70 -16.66 0.19 -4.38
N GLY A 71 -16.07 -0.22 -3.24
CA GLY A 71 -15.73 -1.60 -2.95
C GLY A 71 -14.47 -2.12 -3.62
N SER A 72 -13.76 -1.30 -4.39
CA SER A 72 -12.53 -1.66 -5.07
C SER A 72 -11.32 -0.93 -4.48
N LEU A 73 -10.12 -1.55 -4.61
CA LEU A 73 -8.85 -0.87 -4.38
C LEU A 73 -8.72 0.21 -5.46
N ASP A 74 -8.71 1.48 -5.07
CA ASP A 74 -8.69 2.60 -6.01
C ASP A 74 -8.07 3.82 -5.32
N GLY A 75 -6.92 4.27 -5.79
CA GLY A 75 -6.07 5.27 -5.17
C GLY A 75 -4.70 4.71 -4.78
N VAL A 76 -4.10 5.21 -3.69
CA VAL A 76 -2.77 4.77 -3.25
C VAL A 76 -2.89 3.69 -2.18
N GLY A 77 -2.07 2.63 -2.29
CA GLY A 77 -2.07 1.57 -1.29
C GLY A 77 -0.81 0.73 -1.26
N THR A 78 -0.73 -0.10 -0.23
CA THR A 78 0.30 -1.12 -0.02
C THR A 78 -0.35 -2.49 -0.08
N LEU A 79 0.20 -3.38 -0.89
CA LEU A 79 -0.20 -4.77 -0.99
C LEU A 79 0.95 -5.67 -0.53
N LYS A 80 0.69 -6.54 0.45
CA LYS A 80 1.65 -7.51 0.96
C LYS A 80 1.29 -8.90 0.46
N PHE A 81 2.29 -9.62 -0.01
CA PHE A 81 2.17 -10.97 -0.56
C PHE A 81 2.64 -12.01 0.44
N VAL A 82 2.13 -13.23 0.31
CA VAL A 82 2.48 -14.39 1.17
C VAL A 82 3.98 -14.70 1.11
N ASN A 83 4.63 -14.50 -0.03
CA ASN A 83 6.08 -14.70 -0.19
C ASN A 83 6.93 -13.57 0.40
N GLY A 84 6.33 -12.58 1.08
CA GLY A 84 7.04 -11.44 1.66
C GLY A 84 7.29 -10.28 0.69
N ALA A 85 6.96 -10.41 -0.59
CA ALA A 85 7.00 -9.29 -1.52
C ALA A 85 5.99 -8.20 -1.12
N ILE A 86 6.28 -6.96 -1.50
CA ILE A 86 5.42 -5.81 -1.22
C ILE A 86 5.29 -4.98 -2.49
N TYR A 87 4.07 -4.68 -2.86
CA TYR A 87 3.81 -3.63 -3.85
C TYR A 87 3.27 -2.40 -3.17
N VAL A 88 3.70 -1.29 -3.68
CA VAL A 88 3.24 -0.03 -3.19
C VAL A 88 3.11 0.98 -4.30
N GLY A 89 1.91 1.57 -4.43
CA GLY A 89 1.65 2.47 -5.55
C GLY A 89 0.18 2.73 -5.78
N ASP A 90 -0.09 3.15 -6.99
CA ASP A 90 -1.44 3.46 -7.44
C ASP A 90 -2.22 2.19 -7.81
N PHE A 91 -3.49 2.19 -7.46
CA PHE A 91 -4.49 1.17 -7.81
C PHE A 91 -5.66 1.82 -8.53
N LYS A 92 -6.24 1.09 -9.45
CA LYS A 92 -7.51 1.41 -10.10
C LYS A 92 -8.30 0.14 -10.32
N GLU A 93 -9.53 0.10 -9.80
CA GLU A 93 -10.45 -1.03 -9.98
C GLU A 93 -9.80 -2.40 -9.64
N ASN A 94 -9.17 -2.48 -8.45
CA ASN A 94 -8.46 -3.64 -7.91
C ASN A 94 -7.18 -4.03 -8.65
N LYS A 95 -6.67 -3.23 -9.57
CA LYS A 95 -5.44 -3.49 -10.33
C LYS A 95 -4.38 -2.46 -9.99
N ARG A 96 -3.12 -2.89 -9.99
CA ARG A 96 -1.98 -1.96 -10.00
C ARG A 96 -2.05 -1.16 -11.29
N ASN A 97 -2.19 0.15 -11.16
CA ASN A 97 -2.38 1.04 -12.29
C ASN A 97 -1.91 2.46 -11.95
N GLY A 98 -0.87 2.91 -12.57
CA GLY A 98 -0.18 4.16 -12.27
C GLY A 98 1.23 3.92 -11.75
N ILE A 99 1.75 4.85 -10.96
CA ILE A 99 3.13 4.76 -10.46
C ILE A 99 3.19 3.80 -9.27
N GLY A 100 4.17 2.88 -9.31
CA GLY A 100 4.36 1.93 -8.21
C GLY A 100 5.78 1.43 -8.04
N VAL A 101 6.02 0.86 -6.87
CA VAL A 101 7.26 0.20 -6.48
C VAL A 101 6.92 -1.22 -6.05
N ASN A 102 7.56 -2.20 -6.63
CA ASN A 102 7.52 -3.59 -6.22
C ASN A 102 8.84 -3.95 -5.53
N VAL A 103 8.76 -4.50 -4.34
CA VAL A 103 9.90 -5.06 -3.62
C VAL A 103 9.68 -6.56 -3.54
N SER A 104 10.54 -7.33 -4.20
CA SER A 104 10.46 -8.79 -4.20
C SER A 104 10.92 -9.38 -2.86
N GLU A 105 10.67 -10.66 -2.65
CA GLU A 105 11.05 -11.39 -1.42
C GLU A 105 12.56 -11.35 -1.11
N ASN A 106 13.40 -11.27 -2.15
CA ASN A 106 14.85 -11.14 -2.03
C ASN A 106 15.32 -9.68 -1.91
N GLY A 107 14.38 -8.70 -1.83
CA GLY A 107 14.68 -7.28 -1.69
C GLY A 107 15.01 -6.56 -3.00
N GLU A 108 14.86 -7.20 -4.16
CA GLU A 108 14.98 -6.51 -5.45
C GLU A 108 13.84 -5.50 -5.61
N ILE A 109 14.16 -4.34 -6.16
CA ILE A 109 13.24 -3.23 -6.31
C ILE A 109 12.99 -2.97 -7.80
N GLU A 110 11.72 -3.00 -8.17
CA GLU A 110 11.22 -2.54 -9.44
C GLU A 110 10.31 -1.34 -9.22
N ALA A 111 10.60 -0.22 -9.86
CA ALA A 111 9.75 0.96 -9.81
C ALA A 111 9.43 1.43 -11.22
N GLY A 112 8.18 1.83 -11.44
CA GLY A 112 7.77 2.27 -12.76
C GLY A 112 6.28 2.57 -12.86
N ILE A 113 5.80 2.58 -14.10
CA ILE A 113 4.38 2.75 -14.42
C ILE A 113 3.77 1.38 -14.68
N PHE A 114 2.72 1.07 -13.93
CA PHE A 114 1.91 -0.12 -14.11
C PHE A 114 0.65 0.23 -14.91
N GLU A 115 0.29 -0.61 -15.83
CA GLU A 115 -0.97 -0.53 -16.57
C GLU A 115 -1.66 -1.91 -16.49
N ASN A 116 -2.80 -1.96 -15.79
CA ASN A 116 -3.55 -3.20 -15.59
C ASN A 116 -2.68 -4.38 -15.12
N GLU A 117 -1.97 -4.23 -14.01
CA GLU A 117 -1.05 -5.19 -13.39
C GLU A 117 0.32 -5.32 -14.07
N VAL A 118 0.49 -4.86 -15.30
CA VAL A 118 1.73 -5.02 -16.06
C VAL A 118 2.61 -3.79 -15.89
N LEU A 119 3.87 -4.01 -15.56
CA LEU A 119 4.90 -2.96 -15.56
C LEU A 119 5.24 -2.62 -17.02
N THR A 120 4.69 -1.51 -17.53
CA THR A 120 4.84 -1.09 -18.94
C THR A 120 6.04 -0.18 -19.16
N HIS A 121 6.36 0.60 -18.15
CA HIS A 121 7.54 1.45 -18.11
C HIS A 121 8.25 1.15 -16.80
N SER A 122 9.08 0.11 -16.82
CA SER A 122 10.09 -0.06 -15.80
C SER A 122 10.93 1.20 -15.81
N GLY A 123 11.37 1.63 -14.65
CA GLY A 123 12.40 2.67 -14.60
C GLY A 123 13.71 2.28 -15.30
N GLU A 124 13.65 1.40 -16.29
CA GLU A 124 14.77 0.93 -17.12
C GLU A 124 15.46 2.04 -17.90
N ASN A 125 14.80 3.19 -18.09
CA ASN A 125 15.49 4.42 -18.50
C ASN A 125 16.05 5.20 -17.31
N ARG A 126 15.92 4.70 -16.06
CA ARG A 126 16.54 5.29 -14.89
C ARG A 126 17.50 4.27 -14.30
N PRO A 127 18.80 4.47 -14.41
CA PRO A 127 19.79 3.53 -13.92
C PRO A 127 19.59 3.28 -12.42
N ARG A 128 20.01 2.12 -11.95
CA ARG A 128 20.26 1.92 -10.51
C ARG A 128 21.25 2.96 -10.07
N CYS A 129 21.06 3.49 -8.85
CA CYS A 129 22.04 4.40 -8.28
C CYS A 129 23.41 3.70 -8.22
N PRO A 130 24.48 4.40 -8.58
CA PRO A 130 25.83 3.81 -8.55
C PRO A 130 26.21 3.46 -7.10
N SER A 131 27.12 2.50 -6.94
CA SER A 131 27.66 2.11 -5.63
C SER A 131 28.41 3.25 -4.94
N GLU A 132 28.96 4.18 -5.73
CA GLU A 132 29.69 5.35 -5.27
C GLU A 132 29.36 6.57 -6.14
N GLY A 133 29.44 7.77 -5.54
CA GLY A 133 29.21 9.03 -6.25
C GLY A 133 27.81 9.61 -6.05
N ILE A 134 27.47 10.59 -6.86
CA ILE A 134 26.19 11.32 -6.76
C ILE A 134 25.04 10.46 -7.29
N TRP A 135 23.98 10.32 -6.49
CA TRP A 135 22.77 9.63 -6.87
C TRP A 135 21.79 10.61 -7.53
N ASP A 136 21.81 10.65 -8.85
CA ASP A 136 20.94 11.55 -9.61
C ASP A 136 20.14 10.79 -10.68
N ASN A 137 18.84 11.09 -10.73
CA ASN A 137 17.89 10.46 -11.66
C ASN A 137 17.95 8.92 -11.66
N CYS A 138 18.14 8.30 -10.49
CA CYS A 138 18.32 6.88 -10.33
C CYS A 138 17.38 6.28 -9.27
N ILE A 139 17.24 4.96 -9.27
CA ILE A 139 16.50 4.19 -8.25
C ILE A 139 17.50 3.42 -7.41
N GLY A 140 17.36 3.47 -6.09
CA GLY A 140 18.28 2.81 -5.18
C GLY A 140 17.74 2.61 -3.77
N VAL A 141 18.59 1.94 -2.95
CA VAL A 141 18.34 1.74 -1.53
C VAL A 141 19.44 2.44 -0.75
N ALA A 142 19.07 3.42 0.07
CA ALA A 142 19.96 4.03 1.04
C ALA A 142 19.70 3.43 2.43
N VAL A 143 20.77 3.01 3.10
CA VAL A 143 20.75 2.60 4.51
C VAL A 143 21.47 3.69 5.30
N TYR A 144 20.80 4.22 6.31
CA TYR A 144 21.31 5.30 7.14
C TYR A 144 21.97 4.75 8.40
N ASN A 145 22.89 5.49 8.99
CA ASN A 145 23.56 5.12 10.25
C ASN A 145 22.58 4.90 11.42
N SER A 146 21.38 5.47 11.35
CA SER A 146 20.28 5.23 12.29
C SER A 146 19.67 3.83 12.20
N GLY A 147 20.01 3.04 11.16
CA GLY A 147 19.33 1.79 10.83
C GLY A 147 18.08 1.97 9.96
N ASP A 148 17.67 3.20 9.69
CA ASP A 148 16.58 3.51 8.77
C ASP A 148 16.98 3.17 7.33
N LYS A 149 15.97 2.93 6.48
CA LYS A 149 16.18 2.65 5.05
C LYS A 149 15.27 3.54 4.21
N TYR A 150 15.76 3.93 3.06
CA TYR A 150 14.92 4.50 2.01
C TYR A 150 15.12 3.68 0.73
N SER A 151 14.03 3.28 0.12
CA SER A 151 14.00 2.59 -1.18
C SER A 151 13.14 3.41 -2.12
N GLY A 152 13.69 3.84 -3.24
CA GLY A 152 12.94 4.65 -4.18
C GLY A 152 13.83 5.53 -5.08
N TYR A 153 13.22 6.56 -5.59
CA TYR A 153 13.84 7.46 -6.55
C TYR A 153 14.69 8.54 -5.85
N PHE A 154 15.85 8.80 -6.45
CA PHE A 154 16.79 9.84 -6.03
C PHE A 154 17.01 10.87 -7.15
N LYS A 155 17.11 12.12 -6.76
CA LYS A 155 17.50 13.22 -7.62
C LYS A 155 18.45 14.14 -6.85
N THR A 156 19.63 14.39 -7.42
CA THR A 156 20.65 15.23 -6.81
C THR A 156 20.92 14.82 -5.36
N ASP A 157 21.26 13.56 -5.13
CA ASP A 157 21.43 12.90 -3.82
C ASP A 157 20.24 12.99 -2.85
N SER A 158 19.12 13.51 -3.31
CA SER A 158 17.94 13.70 -2.48
C SER A 158 16.88 12.65 -2.75
N ARG A 159 16.25 12.15 -1.69
CA ARG A 159 15.00 11.37 -1.83
C ARG A 159 14.00 12.21 -2.62
N HIS A 160 13.50 11.67 -3.73
CA HIS A 160 12.62 12.37 -4.64
C HIS A 160 11.61 11.39 -5.25
N GLY A 161 10.51 11.89 -5.86
CA GLY A 161 9.50 11.04 -6.47
C GLY A 161 8.92 10.02 -5.49
N LEU A 162 8.51 8.85 -5.99
CA LEU A 162 7.94 7.79 -5.16
C LEU A 162 9.02 7.00 -4.43
N GLY A 163 8.77 6.67 -3.16
CA GLY A 163 9.67 5.84 -2.37
C GLY A 163 9.13 5.46 -1.00
N ILE A 164 9.72 4.40 -0.46
CA ILE A 164 9.42 3.86 0.87
C ILE A 164 10.54 4.28 1.83
N TYR A 165 10.19 4.87 2.95
CA TYR A 165 11.09 5.07 4.08
C TYR A 165 10.69 4.13 5.20
N THR A 166 11.63 3.30 5.64
CA THR A 166 11.44 2.37 6.74
C THR A 166 12.31 2.82 7.90
N TRP A 167 11.70 3.15 9.03
CA TRP A 167 12.41 3.43 10.27
C TRP A 167 12.93 2.15 10.93
N GLN A 168 13.96 2.26 11.75
CA GLN A 168 14.54 1.13 12.48
C GLN A 168 13.51 0.37 13.33
N ASN A 169 12.47 1.05 13.83
CA ASN A 169 11.39 0.45 14.61
C ASN A 169 10.32 -0.26 13.75
N GLY A 170 10.54 -0.39 12.46
CA GLY A 170 9.62 -1.06 11.54
C GLY A 170 8.49 -0.20 10.96
N MET A 171 8.27 1.00 11.47
CA MET A 171 7.34 1.94 10.84
C MET A 171 7.75 2.21 9.41
N GLN A 172 6.78 2.49 8.54
CA GLN A 172 7.06 2.82 7.14
C GLN A 172 6.26 4.05 6.71
N TYR A 173 6.87 4.88 5.90
CA TYR A 173 6.18 5.87 5.09
C TYR A 173 6.45 5.58 3.63
N LEU A 174 5.37 5.45 2.92
CA LEU A 174 5.33 5.31 1.50
C LEU A 174 4.63 6.49 0.90
N GLY A 175 5.20 7.06 -0.12
CA GLY A 175 4.60 8.20 -0.80
C GLY A 175 5.61 9.00 -1.59
N ASN A 176 5.15 10.17 -2.03
CA ASN A 176 5.98 11.09 -2.79
C ASN A 176 6.96 11.85 -1.88
N TRP A 177 8.14 12.08 -2.44
CA TRP A 177 9.25 12.78 -1.81
C TRP A 177 9.71 13.94 -2.70
N LYS A 178 10.13 15.02 -2.09
CA LYS A 178 10.76 16.15 -2.77
C LYS A 178 11.85 16.71 -1.88
N PHE A 179 13.11 16.64 -2.34
CA PHE A 179 14.27 17.10 -1.60
C PHE A 179 14.29 16.62 -0.14
N HIS A 180 14.34 15.31 0.05
CA HIS A 180 14.30 14.59 1.33
C HIS A 180 13.02 14.72 2.17
N LYS A 181 12.06 15.57 1.78
CA LYS A 181 10.82 15.81 2.52
C LYS A 181 9.67 15.00 1.92
N ARG A 182 8.77 14.54 2.78
CA ARG A 182 7.49 13.95 2.35
C ARG A 182 6.69 15.01 1.60
N SER A 183 6.11 14.65 0.46
CA SER A 183 5.41 15.58 -0.44
C SER A 183 4.21 14.90 -1.06
N GLY A 184 3.10 15.64 -1.24
CA GLY A 184 1.90 15.08 -1.84
C GLY A 184 1.25 13.97 -1.02
N LYS A 185 0.64 13.00 -1.70
CA LYS A 185 -0.02 11.86 -1.06
C LYS A 185 0.99 10.82 -0.59
N GLY A 186 0.67 10.14 0.50
CA GLY A 186 1.44 9.02 1.02
C GLY A 186 0.74 8.37 2.20
N THR A 187 1.10 7.12 2.47
CA THR A 187 0.56 6.31 3.56
C THR A 187 1.66 6.04 4.59
N GLN A 188 1.33 6.16 5.86
CA GLN A 188 2.21 5.79 6.96
C GLN A 188 1.62 4.58 7.67
N THR A 189 2.41 3.51 7.81
CA THR A 189 2.06 2.33 8.61
C THR A 189 2.80 2.36 9.93
N TYR A 190 2.09 1.98 10.99
CA TYR A 190 2.62 1.83 12.34
C TYR A 190 2.74 0.34 12.65
N VAL A 191 3.79 -0.05 13.39
CA VAL A 191 3.98 -1.42 13.89
C VAL A 191 3.32 -1.56 15.23
#